data_db46405ccb45a7dbd6ed684e2b24d1ba
#
_entry.id   db46405ccb45a7dbd6ed684e2b24d1ba
#
_cell.length_a   1.000
_cell.length_b   1.000
_cell.length_c   1.000
_cell.angle_alpha   90.00
_cell.angle_beta   90.00
_cell.angle_gamma   90.00
#
_symmetry.space_group_name_H-M   'P 1'
#
loop_
_entity.id
_entity.type
_entity.pdbx_description
1 polymer ?
#
loop_
_entity_poly.entity_id
_entity_poly.type
_entity_poly.pdbx_seq_one_letter_code
_entity_poly.pdbx_strand_id
1 'polypeptide(L)'
;PLLAADRGFAHFLLATALANGARIAAPFYILFAGQSVELNGSTLGYLSLAYLGADTLSNLAWGAAGDRVGFRSSFIVSLALWAASIVLLINAHDLTLLLGAFIGLGASQSGYLMSSQTMVLEFGSRDDMAMRLAILSTVQGALSAIGPLVGGLLAASVGYASLFWAAVVLLAAGLLVLVFLVDEPCR
;
A
#
# COMPACT_ATOMS: atom_id res chain seq x y z
N PRO A 1 11.61 22.38 -9.10
CA PRO A 1 10.94 23.03 -10.24
C PRO A 1 9.81 22.14 -10.80
N LEU A 2 9.99 20.81 -11.00
CA LEU A 2 8.96 19.91 -11.56
C LEU A 2 7.69 19.86 -10.70
N LEU A 3 7.80 19.70 -9.38
CA LEU A 3 6.65 19.65 -8.46
C LEU A 3 5.86 20.95 -8.39
N ALA A 4 6.50 22.09 -8.64
CA ALA A 4 5.83 23.38 -8.67
C ALA A 4 5.15 23.66 -10.02
N ALA A 5 5.64 23.04 -11.09
CA ALA A 5 5.09 23.17 -12.45
C ALA A 5 3.92 22.22 -12.72
N ASP A 6 3.91 21.04 -12.09
CA ASP A 6 2.89 20.01 -12.29
C ASP A 6 2.21 19.65 -10.95
N ARG A 7 1.08 20.33 -10.68
CA ARG A 7 0.29 20.11 -9.46
C ARG A 7 -0.32 18.71 -9.39
N GLY A 8 -0.72 18.14 -10.54
CA GLY A 8 -1.27 16.79 -10.60
C GLY A 8 -0.27 15.75 -10.14
N PHE A 9 0.96 15.84 -10.65
CA PHE A 9 2.06 14.97 -10.22
C PHE A 9 2.42 15.19 -8.73
N ALA A 10 2.39 16.43 -8.24
CA ALA A 10 2.65 16.70 -6.82
C ALA A 10 1.59 16.07 -5.90
N HIS A 11 0.31 16.15 -6.25
CA HIS A 11 -0.76 15.50 -5.49
C HIS A 11 -0.66 13.97 -5.57
N PHE A 12 -0.36 13.41 -6.74
CA PHE A 12 -0.11 11.98 -6.89
C PHE A 12 1.06 11.52 -6.02
N LEU A 13 2.17 12.26 -6.00
CA LEU A 13 3.33 11.94 -5.17
C LEU A 13 2.99 12.00 -3.68
N LEU A 14 2.17 12.97 -3.26
CA LEU A 14 1.67 13.09 -1.89
C LEU A 14 0.79 11.88 -1.51
N ALA A 15 -0.16 11.50 -2.37
CA ALA A 15 -1.00 10.32 -2.15
C ALA A 15 -0.16 9.04 -2.02
N THR A 16 0.83 8.89 -2.90
CA THR A 16 1.76 7.75 -2.88
C THR A 16 2.64 7.75 -1.63
N ALA A 17 3.13 8.93 -1.20
CA ALA A 17 3.92 9.05 0.02
C ALA A 17 3.12 8.69 1.27
N LEU A 18 1.86 9.15 1.37
CA LEU A 18 0.96 8.80 2.47
C LEU A 18 0.68 7.30 2.50
N ALA A 19 0.34 6.70 1.35
CA ALA A 19 0.12 5.25 1.24
C ALA A 19 1.38 4.45 1.59
N ASN A 20 2.56 4.90 1.12
CA ASN A 20 3.82 4.23 1.46
C ASN A 20 4.17 4.41 2.94
N GLY A 21 3.77 5.52 3.56
CA GLY A 21 3.87 5.70 5.01
C GLY A 21 3.14 4.63 5.81
N ALA A 22 2.03 4.10 5.30
CA ALA A 22 1.31 2.99 5.95
C ALA A 22 2.10 1.68 5.97
N ARG A 23 3.14 1.51 5.14
CA ARG A 23 4.05 0.34 5.14
C ARG A 23 4.87 0.22 6.43
N ILE A 24 4.90 1.24 7.27
CA ILE A 24 5.49 1.16 8.62
C ILE A 24 4.89 0.00 9.44
N ALA A 25 3.64 -0.38 9.17
CA ALA A 25 2.93 -1.46 9.83
C ALA A 25 3.28 -2.86 9.28
N ALA A 26 3.83 -2.97 8.06
CA ALA A 26 4.01 -4.23 7.36
C ALA A 26 4.87 -5.28 8.12
N PRO A 27 6.01 -4.93 8.74
CA PRO A 27 6.82 -5.89 9.50
C PRO A 27 6.08 -6.47 10.71
N PHE A 28 5.04 -5.80 11.18
CA PHE A 28 4.33 -6.15 12.41
C PHE A 28 3.07 -6.99 12.19
N TYR A 29 2.66 -7.23 10.93
CA TYR A 29 1.47 -8.04 10.62
C TYR A 29 1.56 -9.44 11.21
N ILE A 30 2.67 -10.14 11.00
CA ILE A 30 2.89 -11.50 11.52
C ILE A 30 3.00 -11.50 13.05
N LEU A 31 3.70 -10.52 13.62
CA LEU A 31 3.83 -10.40 15.08
C LEU A 31 2.47 -10.19 15.75
N PHE A 32 1.62 -9.39 15.13
CA PHE A 32 0.26 -9.17 15.62
C PHE A 32 -0.62 -10.42 15.48
N ALA A 33 -0.53 -11.12 14.34
CA ALA A 33 -1.24 -12.39 14.12
C ALA A 33 -0.91 -13.42 15.22
N GLY A 34 0.33 -13.41 15.74
CA GLY A 34 0.76 -14.26 16.85
C GLY A 34 0.08 -13.97 18.20
N GLN A 35 -0.68 -12.88 18.32
CA GLN A 35 -1.50 -12.62 19.50
C GLN A 35 -2.80 -13.40 19.50
N SER A 36 -3.26 -13.83 18.31
CA SER A 36 -4.54 -14.55 18.14
C SER A 36 -4.36 -16.03 17.86
N VAL A 37 -3.23 -16.43 17.28
CA VAL A 37 -2.93 -17.84 16.92
C VAL A 37 -1.50 -18.19 17.28
N GLU A 38 -1.25 -19.48 17.54
CA GLU A 38 0.10 -19.98 17.76
C GLU A 38 0.92 -19.93 16.45
N LEU A 39 2.05 -19.22 16.48
CA LEU A 39 2.97 -19.10 15.34
C LEU A 39 3.91 -20.32 15.30
N ASN A 40 3.42 -21.41 14.77
CA ASN A 40 4.24 -22.56 14.41
C ASN A 40 4.63 -22.50 12.92
N GLY A 41 5.52 -23.42 12.49
CA GLY A 41 6.01 -23.44 11.11
C GLY A 41 4.91 -23.56 10.05
N SER A 42 3.84 -24.33 10.33
CA SER A 42 2.69 -24.47 9.42
C SER A 42 1.87 -23.19 9.34
N THR A 43 1.56 -22.54 10.48
CA THR A 43 0.84 -21.29 10.51
C THR A 43 1.59 -20.19 9.75
N LEU A 44 2.88 -20.04 9.98
CA LEU A 44 3.74 -19.10 9.24
C LEU A 44 3.76 -19.42 7.75
N GLY A 45 3.83 -20.71 7.39
CA GLY A 45 3.75 -21.15 6.00
C GLY A 45 2.44 -20.75 5.33
N TYR A 46 1.29 -20.98 5.98
CA TYR A 46 -0.01 -20.61 5.45
C TYR A 46 -0.18 -19.10 5.30
N LEU A 47 0.21 -18.30 6.30
CA LEU A 47 0.13 -16.84 6.22
C LEU A 47 1.05 -16.28 5.13
N SER A 48 2.26 -16.80 5.00
CA SER A 48 3.20 -16.41 3.94
C SER A 48 2.68 -16.78 2.56
N LEU A 49 2.15 -18.00 2.40
CA LEU A 49 1.55 -18.45 1.14
C LEU A 49 0.33 -17.62 0.76
N ALA A 50 -0.53 -17.30 1.72
CA ALA A 50 -1.69 -16.44 1.52
C ALA A 50 -1.27 -15.06 1.02
N TYR A 51 -0.29 -14.44 1.67
CA TYR A 51 0.21 -13.11 1.29
C TYR A 51 0.91 -13.13 -0.08
N LEU A 52 1.95 -13.95 -0.25
CA LEU A 52 2.76 -14.00 -1.47
C LEU A 52 1.98 -14.56 -2.66
N GLY A 53 1.12 -15.56 -2.42
CA GLY A 53 0.23 -16.11 -3.45
C GLY A 53 -0.75 -15.06 -3.95
N ALA A 54 -1.40 -14.33 -3.04
CA ALA A 54 -2.31 -13.25 -3.41
C ALA A 54 -1.59 -12.09 -4.11
N ASP A 55 -0.41 -11.68 -3.63
CA ASP A 55 0.43 -10.67 -4.29
C ASP A 55 0.74 -11.06 -5.73
N THR A 56 1.20 -12.28 -5.95
CA THR A 56 1.56 -12.79 -7.29
C THR A 56 0.34 -12.93 -8.21
N LEU A 57 -0.72 -13.57 -7.74
CA LEU A 57 -1.89 -13.87 -8.58
C LEU A 57 -2.70 -12.61 -8.91
N SER A 58 -2.79 -11.67 -7.98
CA SER A 58 -3.54 -10.42 -8.18
C SER A 58 -2.88 -9.47 -9.18
N ASN A 59 -1.58 -9.61 -9.47
CA ASN A 59 -0.90 -8.83 -10.52
C ASN A 59 -1.62 -8.92 -11.88
N LEU A 60 -2.09 -10.12 -12.24
CA LEU A 60 -2.83 -10.32 -13.49
C LEU A 60 -4.18 -9.58 -13.47
N ALA A 61 -4.85 -9.61 -12.33
CA ALA A 61 -6.12 -8.92 -12.16
C ALA A 61 -5.96 -7.39 -12.18
N TRP A 62 -4.94 -6.87 -11.51
CA TRP A 62 -4.64 -5.44 -11.48
C TRP A 62 -4.21 -4.91 -12.86
N GLY A 63 -3.41 -5.67 -13.62
CA GLY A 63 -3.06 -5.32 -15.00
C GLY A 63 -4.30 -5.21 -15.87
N ALA A 64 -5.14 -6.24 -15.87
CA ALA A 64 -6.38 -6.25 -16.66
C ALA A 64 -7.38 -5.17 -16.19
N ALA A 65 -7.42 -4.84 -14.90
CA ALA A 65 -8.25 -3.76 -14.38
C ALA A 65 -7.71 -2.39 -14.81
N GLY A 66 -6.40 -2.17 -14.69
CA GLY A 66 -5.74 -0.93 -15.10
C GLY A 66 -5.96 -0.61 -16.58
N ASP A 67 -5.84 -1.63 -17.44
CA ASP A 67 -6.07 -1.48 -18.87
C ASP A 67 -7.53 -1.14 -19.22
N ARG A 68 -8.50 -1.62 -18.44
CA ARG A 68 -9.94 -1.44 -18.71
C ARG A 68 -10.54 -0.19 -18.08
N VAL A 69 -10.21 0.06 -16.80
CA VAL A 69 -10.86 1.12 -16.01
C VAL A 69 -9.90 2.24 -15.60
N GLY A 70 -8.65 2.16 -16.02
CA GLY A 70 -7.60 3.12 -15.71
C GLY A 70 -6.84 2.79 -14.41
N PHE A 71 -5.57 3.20 -14.38
CA PHE A 71 -4.69 2.91 -13.23
C PHE A 71 -5.02 3.75 -12.00
N ARG A 72 -5.63 4.93 -12.17
CA ARG A 72 -6.14 5.72 -11.04
C ARG A 72 -7.22 4.96 -10.28
N SER A 73 -8.20 4.37 -10.97
CA SER A 73 -9.26 3.57 -10.35
C SER A 73 -8.70 2.33 -9.66
N SER A 74 -7.75 1.65 -10.30
CA SER A 74 -7.05 0.49 -9.72
C SER A 74 -6.28 0.88 -8.46
N PHE A 75 -5.65 2.05 -8.44
CA PHE A 75 -4.95 2.59 -7.28
C PHE A 75 -5.92 2.87 -6.11
N ILE A 76 -7.05 3.54 -6.38
CA ILE A 76 -8.10 3.79 -5.38
C ILE A 76 -8.57 2.48 -4.75
N VAL A 77 -8.89 1.48 -5.57
CA VAL A 77 -9.38 0.18 -5.08
C VAL A 77 -8.30 -0.55 -4.28
N SER A 78 -7.04 -0.50 -4.70
CA SER A 78 -5.93 -1.13 -3.96
C SER A 78 -5.71 -0.50 -2.59
N LEU A 79 -5.77 0.83 -2.46
CA LEU A 79 -5.66 1.51 -1.16
C LEU A 79 -6.84 1.20 -0.24
N ALA A 80 -8.06 1.16 -0.79
CA ALA A 80 -9.25 0.79 -0.04
C ALA A 80 -9.18 -0.65 0.45
N LEU A 81 -8.75 -1.58 -0.41
CA LEU A 81 -8.54 -2.98 -0.05
C LEU A 81 -7.46 -3.11 1.03
N TRP A 82 -6.38 -2.33 0.94
CA TRP A 82 -5.32 -2.35 1.95
C TRP A 82 -5.83 -1.91 3.31
N ALA A 83 -6.54 -0.78 3.37
CA ALA A 83 -7.15 -0.30 4.62
C ALA A 83 -8.14 -1.31 5.20
N ALA A 84 -9.02 -1.89 4.37
CA ALA A 84 -9.97 -2.93 4.78
C ALA A 84 -9.27 -4.18 5.33
N SER A 85 -8.15 -4.59 4.70
CA SER A 85 -7.37 -5.74 5.12
C SER A 85 -6.68 -5.53 6.47
N ILE A 86 -6.19 -4.30 6.75
CA ILE A 86 -5.64 -3.96 8.08
C ILE A 86 -6.75 -3.96 9.12
N VAL A 87 -7.94 -3.43 8.81
CA VAL A 87 -9.09 -3.47 9.72
C VAL A 87 -9.52 -4.92 9.99
N LEU A 88 -9.53 -5.77 8.96
CA LEU A 88 -9.80 -7.21 9.13
C LEU A 88 -8.74 -7.86 10.02
N LEU A 89 -7.46 -7.54 9.83
CA LEU A 89 -6.35 -8.06 10.65
C LEU A 89 -6.53 -7.69 12.12
N ILE A 90 -6.89 -6.43 12.43
CA ILE A 90 -7.11 -5.95 13.81
C ILE A 90 -8.24 -6.76 14.50
N ASN A 91 -9.26 -7.16 13.74
CA ASN A 91 -10.44 -7.88 14.25
C ASN A 91 -10.34 -9.41 14.07
N ALA A 92 -9.22 -9.92 13.59
CA ALA A 92 -9.05 -11.35 13.34
C ALA A 92 -8.81 -12.12 14.65
N HIS A 93 -9.65 -13.09 14.95
CA HIS A 93 -9.59 -13.92 16.16
C HIS A 93 -9.21 -15.37 15.86
N ASP A 94 -9.21 -15.77 14.61
CA ASP A 94 -8.92 -17.13 14.15
C ASP A 94 -8.05 -17.13 12.88
N LEU A 95 -7.51 -18.30 12.55
CA LEU A 95 -6.65 -18.49 11.39
C LEU A 95 -7.36 -18.14 10.06
N THR A 96 -8.66 -18.38 9.95
CA THR A 96 -9.42 -18.15 8.73
C THR A 96 -9.51 -16.66 8.41
N LEU A 97 -9.85 -15.84 9.41
CA LEU A 97 -9.87 -14.38 9.27
C LEU A 97 -8.47 -13.81 9.01
N LEU A 98 -7.44 -14.36 9.68
CA LEU A 98 -6.06 -14.00 9.42
C LEU A 98 -5.64 -14.31 7.98
N LEU A 99 -5.97 -15.48 7.45
CA LEU A 99 -5.70 -15.82 6.05
C LEU A 99 -6.40 -14.86 5.10
N GLY A 100 -7.65 -14.51 5.36
CA GLY A 100 -8.38 -13.50 4.59
C GLY A 100 -7.72 -12.13 4.63
N ALA A 101 -7.25 -11.68 5.79
CA ALA A 101 -6.52 -10.44 5.95
C ALA A 101 -5.19 -10.47 5.16
N PHE A 102 -4.42 -11.56 5.25
CA PHE A 102 -3.14 -11.71 4.55
C PHE A 102 -3.31 -11.79 3.02
N ILE A 103 -4.37 -12.44 2.53
CA ILE A 103 -4.74 -12.41 1.11
C ILE A 103 -5.01 -10.98 0.65
N GLY A 104 -5.83 -10.24 1.39
CA GLY A 104 -6.14 -8.85 1.07
C GLY A 104 -4.90 -7.94 1.14
N LEU A 105 -4.02 -8.12 2.13
CA LEU A 105 -2.76 -7.39 2.26
C LEU A 105 -1.83 -7.66 1.07
N GLY A 106 -1.67 -8.91 0.64
CA GLY A 106 -0.85 -9.27 -0.52
C GLY A 106 -1.43 -8.68 -1.81
N ALA A 107 -2.72 -8.89 -2.05
CA ALA A 107 -3.39 -8.37 -3.24
C ALA A 107 -3.34 -6.83 -3.32
N SER A 108 -3.54 -6.14 -2.21
CA SER A 108 -3.48 -4.68 -2.18
C SER A 108 -2.07 -4.13 -2.40
N GLN A 109 -1.05 -4.82 -1.88
CA GLN A 109 0.35 -4.46 -2.09
C GLN A 109 0.74 -4.50 -3.57
N SER A 110 0.35 -5.55 -4.26
CA SER A 110 0.52 -5.70 -5.70
C SER A 110 -0.17 -4.58 -6.48
N GLY A 111 -1.45 -4.31 -6.17
CA GLY A 111 -2.21 -3.23 -6.80
C GLY A 111 -1.59 -1.84 -6.57
N TYR A 112 -1.14 -1.57 -5.35
CA TYR A 112 -0.44 -0.33 -5.01
C TYR A 112 0.84 -0.15 -5.85
N LEU A 113 1.71 -1.17 -5.88
CA LEU A 113 2.98 -1.10 -6.61
C LEU A 113 2.76 -0.92 -8.11
N MET A 114 1.90 -1.74 -8.70
CA MET A 114 1.60 -1.68 -10.13
C MET A 114 0.98 -0.34 -10.53
N SER A 115 -0.06 0.10 -9.81
CA SER A 115 -0.74 1.35 -10.13
C SER A 115 0.15 2.57 -9.93
N SER A 116 0.94 2.63 -8.83
CA SER A 116 1.81 3.76 -8.57
C SER A 116 2.94 3.89 -9.61
N GLN A 117 3.51 2.78 -10.06
CA GLN A 117 4.57 2.78 -11.08
C GLN A 117 4.03 3.10 -12.48
N THR A 118 2.83 2.63 -12.80
CA THR A 118 2.24 2.88 -14.12
C THR A 118 1.68 4.30 -14.21
N MET A 119 0.95 4.77 -13.19
CA MET A 119 0.41 6.14 -13.19
C MET A 119 1.50 7.21 -13.33
N VAL A 120 2.68 7.01 -12.73
CA VAL A 120 3.75 8.02 -12.86
C VAL A 120 4.18 8.22 -14.32
N LEU A 121 4.04 7.19 -15.16
CA LEU A 121 4.36 7.25 -16.59
C LEU A 121 3.31 8.02 -17.42
N GLU A 122 2.11 8.19 -16.88
CA GLU A 122 1.03 8.92 -17.52
C GLU A 122 1.13 10.45 -17.29
N PHE A 123 1.95 10.88 -16.31
CA PHE A 123 2.18 12.30 -16.03
C PHE A 123 3.33 12.87 -16.88
N GLY A 124 3.07 13.98 -17.58
CA GLY A 124 4.07 14.80 -18.25
C GLY A 124 4.60 14.26 -19.57
N SER A 125 5.73 14.85 -20.01
CA SER A 125 6.38 14.50 -21.27
C SER A 125 7.30 13.29 -21.11
N ARG A 126 7.63 12.63 -22.25
CA ARG A 126 8.58 11.49 -22.28
C ARG A 126 9.97 11.87 -21.77
N ASP A 127 10.37 13.13 -21.92
CA ASP A 127 11.70 13.63 -21.52
C ASP A 127 11.84 13.69 -19.98
N ASP A 128 10.74 13.92 -19.24
CA ASP A 128 10.73 14.01 -17.78
C ASP A 128 10.45 12.67 -17.07
N MET A 129 10.10 11.63 -17.81
CA MET A 129 9.64 10.34 -17.26
C MET A 129 10.66 9.69 -16.33
N ALA A 130 11.94 9.66 -16.72
CA ALA A 130 13.02 9.10 -15.90
C ALA A 130 13.19 9.85 -14.58
N MET A 131 13.07 11.19 -14.61
CA MET A 131 13.17 12.03 -13.41
C MET A 131 11.98 11.81 -12.48
N ARG A 132 10.74 11.67 -12.99
CA ARG A 132 9.53 11.40 -12.20
C ARG A 132 9.59 10.04 -11.53
N LEU A 133 10.03 9.00 -12.25
CA LEU A 133 10.27 7.67 -11.68
C LEU A 133 11.35 7.70 -10.59
N ALA A 134 12.44 8.45 -10.81
CA ALA A 134 13.50 8.60 -9.81
C ALA A 134 12.97 9.28 -8.53
N ILE A 135 12.17 10.34 -8.66
CA ILE A 135 11.55 11.03 -7.52
C ILE A 135 10.62 10.06 -6.76
N LEU A 136 9.73 9.35 -7.48
CA LEU A 136 8.83 8.38 -6.88
C LEU A 136 9.60 7.30 -6.12
N SER A 137 10.60 6.69 -6.76
CA SER A 137 11.42 5.62 -6.16
C SER A 137 12.22 6.12 -4.95
N THR A 138 12.73 7.36 -5.00
CA THR A 138 13.44 7.96 -3.87
C THR A 138 12.52 8.15 -2.67
N VAL A 139 11.31 8.69 -2.88
CA VAL A 139 10.33 8.88 -1.81
C VAL A 139 9.90 7.54 -1.23
N GLN A 140 9.58 6.57 -2.07
CA GLN A 140 9.20 5.22 -1.62
C GLN A 140 10.34 4.53 -0.87
N GLY A 141 11.56 4.62 -1.38
CA GLY A 141 12.76 4.03 -0.76
C GLY A 141 13.08 4.64 0.60
N ALA A 142 13.06 5.97 0.70
CA ALA A 142 13.30 6.67 1.96
C ALA A 142 12.28 6.29 3.05
N LEU A 143 10.99 6.30 2.70
CA LEU A 143 9.93 5.89 3.61
C LEU A 143 10.01 4.41 4.00
N SER A 144 10.37 3.54 3.06
CA SER A 144 10.55 2.10 3.33
C SER A 144 11.77 1.81 4.22
N ALA A 145 12.82 2.61 4.13
CA ALA A 145 14.01 2.47 4.99
C ALA A 145 13.76 2.95 6.43
N ILE A 146 13.07 4.07 6.58
CA ILE A 146 12.79 4.68 7.90
C ILE A 146 11.57 4.03 8.57
N GLY A 147 10.62 3.56 7.76
CA GLY A 147 9.34 3.02 8.20
C GLY A 147 9.42 1.99 9.32
N PRO A 148 10.19 0.91 9.19
CA PRO A 148 10.31 -0.11 10.23
C PRO A 148 10.81 0.40 11.57
N LEU A 149 11.72 1.40 11.57
CA LEU A 149 12.22 2.03 12.79
C LEU A 149 11.13 2.83 13.50
N VAL A 150 10.43 3.68 12.73
CA VAL A 150 9.30 4.46 13.26
C VAL A 150 8.18 3.54 13.72
N GLY A 151 7.85 2.51 12.93
CA GLY A 151 6.85 1.51 13.29
C GLY A 151 7.20 0.75 14.56
N GLY A 152 8.47 0.38 14.75
CA GLY A 152 8.95 -0.28 15.96
C GLY A 152 8.83 0.60 17.20
N LEU A 153 9.20 1.89 17.10
CA LEU A 153 9.04 2.86 18.19
C LEU A 153 7.55 3.08 18.53
N LEU A 154 6.69 3.22 17.55
CA LEU A 154 5.25 3.34 17.78
C LEU A 154 4.66 2.08 18.40
N ALA A 155 5.00 0.90 17.89
CA ALA A 155 4.53 -0.36 18.45
C ALA A 155 4.97 -0.55 19.90
N ALA A 156 6.20 -0.16 20.23
CA ALA A 156 6.74 -0.23 21.60
C ALA A 156 6.11 0.78 22.55
N SER A 157 5.75 1.99 22.07
CA SER A 157 5.24 3.07 22.92
C SER A 157 3.72 3.05 23.10
N VAL A 158 2.96 2.76 22.05
CA VAL A 158 1.49 2.84 22.04
C VAL A 158 0.78 1.55 21.61
N GLY A 159 1.55 0.49 21.31
CA GLY A 159 1.05 -0.82 20.95
C GLY A 159 0.72 -0.99 19.46
N TYR A 160 0.54 -2.26 19.04
CA TYR A 160 0.31 -2.62 17.63
C TYR A 160 -1.02 -2.08 17.08
N ALA A 161 -2.09 -2.08 17.90
CA ALA A 161 -3.39 -1.60 17.44
C ALA A 161 -3.32 -0.12 17.02
N SER A 162 -2.65 0.73 17.80
CA SER A 162 -2.45 2.15 17.47
C SER A 162 -1.62 2.34 16.21
N LEU A 163 -0.58 1.52 16.01
CA LEU A 163 0.23 1.51 14.79
C LEU A 163 -0.63 1.19 13.55
N PHE A 164 -1.50 0.18 13.64
CA PHE A 164 -2.36 -0.21 12.53
C PHE A 164 -3.44 0.82 12.23
N TRP A 165 -4.03 1.44 13.26
CA TRP A 165 -4.95 2.56 13.05
C TRP A 165 -4.26 3.77 12.43
N ALA A 166 -3.02 4.08 12.81
CA ALA A 166 -2.23 5.12 12.15
C ALA A 166 -2.01 4.79 10.66
N ALA A 167 -1.70 3.52 10.34
CA ALA A 167 -1.59 3.09 8.94
C ALA A 167 -2.90 3.24 8.17
N VAL A 168 -4.05 2.88 8.76
CA VAL A 168 -5.38 3.07 8.15
C VAL A 168 -5.66 4.55 7.91
N VAL A 169 -5.33 5.43 8.84
CA VAL A 169 -5.50 6.89 8.68
C VAL A 169 -4.63 7.43 7.53
N LEU A 170 -3.39 6.98 7.43
CA LEU A 170 -2.50 7.35 6.32
C LEU A 170 -3.03 6.87 4.96
N LEU A 171 -3.56 5.63 4.90
CA LEU A 171 -4.19 5.11 3.69
C LEU A 171 -5.46 5.89 3.33
N ALA A 172 -6.30 6.21 4.31
CA ALA A 172 -7.50 7.01 4.09
C ALA A 172 -7.15 8.43 3.60
N ALA A 173 -6.13 9.06 4.19
CA ALA A 173 -5.65 10.36 3.75
C ALA A 173 -5.10 10.28 2.31
N GLY A 174 -4.29 9.27 1.98
CA GLY A 174 -3.80 9.04 0.62
C GLY A 174 -4.94 8.81 -0.38
N LEU A 175 -5.96 8.04 0.02
CA LEU A 175 -7.15 7.79 -0.77
C LEU A 175 -7.93 9.09 -1.05
N LEU A 176 -8.14 9.94 -0.03
CA LEU A 176 -8.82 11.22 -0.18
C LEU A 176 -8.05 12.14 -1.14
N VAL A 177 -6.73 12.25 -0.99
CA VAL A 177 -5.90 13.03 -1.93
C VAL A 177 -6.05 12.49 -3.35
N LEU A 178 -6.02 11.17 -3.53
CA LEU A 178 -6.12 10.54 -4.85
C LEU A 178 -7.51 10.76 -5.50
N VAL A 179 -8.58 10.70 -4.69
CA VAL A 179 -9.95 10.87 -5.19
C VAL A 179 -10.27 12.34 -5.53
N PHE A 180 -9.83 13.28 -4.69
CA PHE A 180 -10.28 14.68 -4.80
C PHE A 180 -9.27 15.62 -5.47
N LEU A 181 -7.98 15.28 -5.48
CA LEU A 181 -6.92 16.18 -5.93
C LEU A 181 -6.13 15.66 -7.13
N VAL A 182 -6.26 14.36 -7.47
CA VAL A 182 -5.59 13.78 -8.62
C VAL A 182 -6.62 13.51 -9.69
N ASP A 183 -6.61 14.31 -10.76
CA ASP A 183 -7.41 14.07 -11.95
C ASP A 183 -6.84 12.88 -12.74
N GLU A 184 -7.70 12.19 -13.52
CA GLU A 184 -7.19 11.20 -14.48
C GLU A 184 -6.28 11.92 -15.48
N PRO A 185 -5.01 11.46 -15.63
CA PRO A 185 -4.18 11.98 -16.70
C PRO A 185 -4.91 11.76 -18.02
N CYS A 186 -5.10 12.81 -18.80
CA CYS A 186 -5.79 12.72 -20.09
C CYS A 186 -5.08 11.69 -20.97
N ARG A 187 -5.87 10.71 -21.44
CA ARG A 187 -5.45 9.77 -22.49
C ARG A 187 -5.20 10.49 -23.79
#